data_1a5fa499c511a790bcb5d6aebe5a66f3
#
_entry.id   1a5fa499c511a790bcb5d6aebe5a66f3
#
_cell.length_a   1.000
_cell.length_b   1.000
_cell.length_c   1.000
_cell.angle_alpha   90.00
_cell.angle_beta   90.00
_cell.angle_gamma   90.00
#
_symmetry.space_group_name_H-M   'P 1'
#
loop_
_entity.id
_entity.type
_entity.pdbx_description
1 polymer ?
#
loop_
_entity_poly.entity_id
_entity_poly.type
_entity_poly.pdbx_seq_one_letter_code
_entity_poly.pdbx_strand_id
1 'polypeptide(L)'
;DSSERAQSFMILLVTIPMWINTLLRTYAWISILSDNGIVNTILEKFGLDPITFMYTDFAVIIGMISDFLPFMVIPIYTSLSKIDHSLIEAAHDLGANNVQTFFKVVFKLSIPGVVNGVMITFLLSVSTFVIPKLLCGGQYMLIGNLIENQFISVGNWNFGSAISLILAVVILIAITVMRLSLIHISEPTRPEPI
;
A
#
# COMPACT_ATOMS: atom_id res chain seq x y z
N ASP A 1 -21.16 0.02 13.40
CA ASP A 1 -21.56 1.44 13.28
C ASP A 1 -20.69 2.31 14.19
N SER A 2 -19.53 2.63 13.70
CA SER A 2 -18.75 3.69 14.34
C SER A 2 -19.44 5.02 14.06
N SER A 3 -19.58 5.88 15.09
CA SER A 3 -20.13 7.22 14.85
C SER A 3 -19.32 7.94 13.76
N GLU A 4 -19.93 8.83 12.99
CA GLU A 4 -19.25 9.61 11.95
C GLU A 4 -17.98 10.30 12.46
N ARG A 5 -17.96 10.72 13.72
CA ARG A 5 -16.78 11.29 14.37
C ARG A 5 -15.64 10.29 14.51
N ALA A 6 -15.94 9.02 14.86
CA ALA A 6 -14.93 7.98 14.98
C ALA A 6 -14.35 7.60 13.60
N GLN A 7 -15.19 7.56 12.56
CA GLN A 7 -14.74 7.32 11.18
C GLN A 7 -13.82 8.44 10.70
N SER A 8 -14.22 9.70 10.88
CA SER A 8 -13.42 10.88 10.53
C SER A 8 -12.08 10.88 11.28
N PHE A 9 -12.08 10.52 12.55
CA PHE A 9 -10.87 10.45 13.36
C PHE A 9 -9.94 9.32 12.89
N MET A 10 -10.45 8.14 12.56
CA MET A 10 -9.64 7.03 12.01
C MET A 10 -9.00 7.40 10.68
N ILE A 11 -9.74 8.06 9.77
CA ILE A 11 -9.18 8.52 8.50
C ILE A 11 -8.10 9.56 8.73
N LEU A 12 -8.33 10.51 9.62
CA LEU A 12 -7.34 11.50 9.99
C LEU A 12 -6.04 10.83 10.48
N LEU A 13 -6.14 9.85 11.38
CA LEU A 13 -4.98 9.10 11.85
C LEU A 13 -4.21 8.39 10.74
N VAL A 14 -4.92 7.83 9.75
CA VAL A 14 -4.29 7.17 8.59
C VAL A 14 -3.66 8.20 7.65
N THR A 15 -4.23 9.39 7.53
CA THR A 15 -3.73 10.42 6.61
C THR A 15 -2.62 11.29 7.19
N ILE A 16 -2.54 11.46 8.52
CA ILE A 16 -1.47 12.24 9.17
C ILE A 16 -0.06 11.87 8.66
N PRO A 17 0.32 10.59 8.56
CA PRO A 17 1.64 10.20 8.07
C PRO A 17 1.95 10.70 6.65
N MET A 18 0.95 10.94 5.80
CA MET A 18 1.15 11.45 4.44
C MET A 18 1.70 12.88 4.41
N TRP A 19 1.46 13.66 5.45
CA TRP A 19 1.91 15.04 5.58
C TRP A 19 3.37 15.14 6.02
N ILE A 20 3.93 14.02 6.53
CA ILE A 20 5.31 13.94 6.95
C ILE A 20 6.17 13.51 5.77
N ASN A 21 7.30 14.19 5.58
CA ASN A 21 8.25 13.85 4.53
C ASN A 21 8.74 12.40 4.67
N THR A 22 8.78 11.66 3.54
CA THR A 22 9.23 10.25 3.49
C THR A 22 10.61 10.04 4.09
N LEU A 23 11.55 10.97 3.90
CA LEU A 23 12.88 10.88 4.51
C LEU A 23 12.80 10.88 6.03
N LEU A 24 12.03 11.80 6.63
CA LEU A 24 11.86 11.85 8.09
C LEU A 24 11.24 10.56 8.63
N ARG A 25 10.23 10.03 7.95
CA ARG A 25 9.63 8.74 8.33
C ARG A 25 10.62 7.59 8.24
N THR A 26 11.42 7.55 7.18
CA THR A 26 12.44 6.51 7.02
C THR A 26 13.51 6.61 8.10
N TYR A 27 13.96 7.81 8.45
CA TYR A 27 14.90 8.00 9.56
C TYR A 27 14.30 7.63 10.92
N ALA A 28 13.01 7.86 11.13
CA ALA A 28 12.32 7.39 12.32
C ALA A 28 12.33 5.85 12.39
N TRP A 29 12.09 5.14 11.28
CA TRP A 29 12.21 3.69 11.23
C TRP A 29 13.64 3.20 11.50
N ILE A 30 14.66 3.89 10.96
CA ILE A 30 16.07 3.58 11.30
C ILE A 30 16.29 3.67 12.81
N SER A 31 15.82 4.75 13.44
CA SER A 31 15.97 4.93 14.90
C SER A 31 15.21 3.88 15.72
N ILE A 32 14.06 3.42 15.22
CA ILE A 32 13.25 2.39 15.89
C ILE A 32 13.89 1.00 15.76
N LEU A 33 14.38 0.65 14.56
CA LEU A 33 14.87 -0.68 14.20
C LEU A 33 16.37 -0.87 14.40
N SER A 34 17.13 0.18 14.75
CA SER A 34 18.57 0.08 15.00
C SER A 34 18.89 -0.86 16.18
N ASP A 35 20.12 -1.37 16.25
CA ASP A 35 20.56 -2.30 17.30
C ASP A 35 20.35 -1.71 18.71
N ASN A 36 20.56 -0.41 18.87
CA ASN A 36 20.26 0.32 20.12
C ASN A 36 18.91 1.05 20.06
N GLY A 37 18.01 0.64 19.18
CA GLY A 37 16.70 1.26 18.95
C GLY A 37 15.66 0.90 20.01
N ILE A 38 14.50 1.56 19.88
CA ILE A 38 13.39 1.38 20.83
C ILE A 38 12.95 -0.08 20.90
N VAL A 39 12.91 -0.81 19.77
CA VAL A 39 12.48 -2.21 19.74
C VAL A 39 13.42 -3.09 20.55
N ASN A 40 14.73 -2.99 20.34
CA ASN A 40 15.72 -3.79 21.07
C ASN A 40 15.79 -3.39 22.56
N THR A 41 15.65 -2.12 22.88
CA THR A 41 15.54 -1.65 24.28
C THR A 41 14.33 -2.27 25.00
N ILE A 42 13.23 -2.46 24.31
CA ILE A 42 12.04 -3.13 24.86
C ILE A 42 12.31 -4.63 25.02
N LEU A 43 12.89 -5.30 24.01
CA LEU A 43 13.23 -6.73 24.08
C LEU A 43 14.16 -7.04 25.26
N GLU A 44 15.21 -6.24 25.46
CA GLU A 44 16.14 -6.37 26.59
C GLU A 44 15.44 -6.23 27.94
N LYS A 45 14.48 -5.32 28.09
CA LYS A 45 13.67 -5.19 29.31
C LYS A 45 12.84 -6.44 29.63
N PHE A 46 12.46 -7.19 28.61
CA PHE A 46 11.76 -8.48 28.77
C PHE A 46 12.72 -9.67 28.89
N GLY A 47 14.03 -9.44 28.91
CA GLY A 47 15.06 -10.48 29.03
C GLY A 47 15.28 -11.26 27.74
N LEU A 48 14.92 -10.69 26.59
CA LEU A 48 15.14 -11.27 25.27
C LEU A 48 16.40 -10.69 24.66
N ASP A 49 17.11 -11.50 23.87
CA ASP A 49 18.28 -11.06 23.14
C ASP A 49 17.92 -10.01 22.07
N PRO A 50 18.76 -9.00 21.83
CA PRO A 50 18.55 -8.03 20.76
C PRO A 50 18.57 -8.70 19.39
N ILE A 51 17.70 -8.23 18.50
CA ILE A 51 17.54 -8.75 17.13
C ILE A 51 18.04 -7.68 16.16
N THR A 52 18.83 -8.09 15.17
CA THR A 52 19.27 -7.22 14.09
C THR A 52 18.14 -7.09 13.06
N PHE A 53 17.40 -5.99 13.11
CA PHE A 53 16.34 -5.67 12.14
C PHE A 53 16.87 -4.87 10.95
N MET A 54 17.86 -4.02 11.16
CA MET A 54 18.43 -3.17 10.11
C MET A 54 19.11 -4.00 9.03
N TYR A 55 19.03 -3.48 7.79
CA TYR A 55 19.62 -4.09 6.60
C TYR A 55 19.01 -5.45 6.22
N THR A 56 17.77 -5.69 6.66
CA THR A 56 17.00 -6.89 6.32
C THR A 56 15.82 -6.54 5.43
N ASP A 57 15.28 -7.55 4.73
CA ASP A 57 14.04 -7.43 3.97
C ASP A 57 12.87 -6.96 4.83
N PHE A 58 12.85 -7.38 6.10
CA PHE A 58 11.84 -6.99 7.05
C PHE A 58 11.81 -5.47 7.27
N ALA A 59 12.98 -4.83 7.45
CA ALA A 59 13.05 -3.39 7.64
C ALA A 59 12.53 -2.63 6.41
N VAL A 60 12.87 -3.09 5.21
CA VAL A 60 12.39 -2.48 3.95
C VAL A 60 10.90 -2.64 3.82
N ILE A 61 10.38 -3.86 4.04
CA ILE A 61 8.94 -4.15 3.91
C ILE A 61 8.11 -3.32 4.88
N ILE A 62 8.51 -3.25 6.16
CA ILE A 62 7.76 -2.48 7.16
C ILE A 62 7.82 -0.97 6.88
N GLY A 63 8.96 -0.47 6.42
CA GLY A 63 9.11 0.91 5.97
C GLY A 63 8.19 1.22 4.78
N MET A 64 8.15 0.36 3.76
CA MET A 64 7.28 0.51 2.60
C MET A 64 5.81 0.39 2.97
N ILE A 65 5.43 -0.57 3.82
CA ILE A 65 4.04 -0.70 4.30
C ILE A 65 3.62 0.59 5.01
N SER A 66 4.43 1.08 5.93
CA SER A 66 4.14 2.33 6.67
C SER A 66 3.96 3.53 5.74
N ASP A 67 4.75 3.61 4.67
CA ASP A 67 4.71 4.74 3.73
C ASP A 67 3.49 4.67 2.80
N PHE A 68 3.13 3.47 2.35
CA PHE A 68 2.10 3.26 1.33
C PHE A 68 0.73 2.84 1.89
N LEU A 69 0.62 2.50 3.17
CA LEU A 69 -0.63 2.09 3.82
C LEU A 69 -1.79 3.08 3.59
N PRO A 70 -1.61 4.41 3.70
CA PRO A 70 -2.69 5.34 3.44
C PRO A 70 -3.25 5.25 2.01
N PHE A 71 -2.37 5.02 1.02
CA PHE A 71 -2.76 4.90 -0.38
C PHE A 71 -3.56 3.63 -0.68
N MET A 72 -3.48 2.64 0.20
CA MET A 72 -4.33 1.44 0.15
C MET A 72 -5.64 1.66 0.91
N VAL A 73 -5.58 2.27 2.08
CA VAL A 73 -6.75 2.43 2.96
C VAL A 73 -7.77 3.42 2.40
N ILE A 74 -7.32 4.57 1.86
CA ILE A 74 -8.21 5.63 1.38
C ILE A 74 -9.15 5.16 0.25
N PRO A 75 -8.68 4.50 -0.84
CA PRO A 75 -9.58 4.01 -1.88
C PRO A 75 -10.57 2.95 -1.39
N ILE A 76 -10.13 2.07 -0.50
CA ILE A 76 -11.00 1.05 0.11
C ILE A 76 -12.10 1.74 0.92
N TYR A 77 -11.72 2.66 1.80
CA TYR A 77 -12.67 3.42 2.59
C TYR A 77 -13.67 4.19 1.71
N THR A 78 -13.19 4.85 0.67
CA THR A 78 -14.05 5.60 -0.27
C THR A 78 -15.03 4.68 -1.00
N SER A 79 -14.63 3.45 -1.30
CA SER A 79 -15.52 2.46 -1.90
C SER A 79 -16.57 1.97 -0.90
N LEU A 80 -16.15 1.69 0.33
CA LEU A 80 -17.05 1.23 1.40
C LEU A 80 -18.07 2.31 1.81
N SER A 81 -17.64 3.57 1.88
CA SER A 81 -18.52 4.69 2.27
C SER A 81 -19.62 5.00 1.24
N LYS A 82 -19.51 4.48 0.03
CA LYS A 82 -20.52 4.62 -1.04
C LYS A 82 -21.53 3.47 -1.06
N ILE A 83 -21.37 2.45 -0.23
CA ILE A 83 -22.30 1.32 -0.17
C ILE A 83 -23.58 1.79 0.49
N ASP A 84 -24.71 1.60 -0.21
CA ASP A 84 -26.03 1.89 0.33
C ASP A 84 -26.35 0.87 1.44
N HIS A 85 -26.72 1.39 2.60
CA HIS A 85 -27.12 0.57 3.75
C HIS A 85 -28.33 -0.31 3.45
N SER A 86 -29.21 0.09 2.54
CA SER A 86 -30.35 -0.70 2.11
C SER A 86 -29.95 -2.07 1.53
N LEU A 87 -28.78 -2.19 0.92
CA LEU A 87 -28.26 -3.48 0.42
C LEU A 87 -27.88 -4.43 1.56
N ILE A 88 -27.41 -3.88 2.66
CA ILE A 88 -27.06 -4.65 3.85
C ILE A 88 -28.35 -5.12 4.55
N GLU A 89 -29.33 -4.24 4.68
CA GLU A 89 -30.65 -4.55 5.24
C GLU A 89 -31.35 -5.61 4.42
N ALA A 90 -31.40 -5.46 3.11
CA ALA A 90 -31.98 -6.47 2.20
C ALA A 90 -31.31 -7.83 2.31
N ALA A 91 -29.99 -7.89 2.52
CA ALA A 91 -29.30 -9.14 2.74
C ALA A 91 -29.72 -9.82 4.05
N HIS A 92 -29.92 -9.02 5.11
CA HIS A 92 -30.43 -9.54 6.40
C HIS A 92 -31.88 -10.01 6.29
N ASP A 93 -32.75 -9.30 5.58
CA ASP A 93 -34.13 -9.69 5.32
C ASP A 93 -34.24 -11.03 4.56
N LEU A 94 -33.25 -11.31 3.70
CA LEU A 94 -33.10 -12.61 3.02
C LEU A 94 -32.47 -13.70 3.90
N GLY A 95 -32.28 -13.46 5.20
CA GLY A 95 -31.77 -14.41 6.17
C GLY A 95 -30.25 -14.56 6.21
N ALA A 96 -29.49 -13.66 5.57
CA ALA A 96 -28.04 -13.71 5.65
C ALA A 96 -27.55 -13.25 7.04
N ASN A 97 -26.60 -13.98 7.62
CA ASN A 97 -25.93 -13.53 8.83
C ASN A 97 -24.84 -12.48 8.51
N ASN A 98 -24.30 -11.79 9.54
CA ASN A 98 -23.31 -10.74 9.37
C ASN A 98 -22.09 -11.16 8.55
N VAL A 99 -21.60 -12.39 8.73
CA VAL A 99 -20.45 -12.93 7.99
C VAL A 99 -20.79 -13.14 6.52
N GLN A 100 -21.97 -13.68 6.25
CA GLN A 100 -22.46 -13.88 4.87
C GLN A 100 -22.70 -12.55 4.17
N THR A 101 -23.29 -11.57 4.85
CA THR A 101 -23.48 -10.21 4.34
C THR A 101 -22.14 -9.55 4.03
N PHE A 102 -21.16 -9.68 4.92
CA PHE A 102 -19.83 -9.15 4.67
C PHE A 102 -19.19 -9.74 3.39
N PHE A 103 -19.10 -11.07 3.28
CA PHE A 103 -18.41 -11.69 2.13
C PHE A 103 -19.21 -11.62 0.82
N LYS A 104 -20.56 -11.68 0.88
CA LYS A 104 -21.38 -11.72 -0.33
C LYS A 104 -21.75 -10.33 -0.86
N VAL A 105 -21.84 -9.32 0.01
CA VAL A 105 -22.27 -7.96 -0.35
C VAL A 105 -21.12 -6.98 -0.19
N VAL A 106 -20.71 -6.71 1.05
CA VAL A 106 -19.75 -5.63 1.37
C VAL A 106 -18.39 -5.86 0.68
N PHE A 107 -17.82 -7.05 0.80
CA PHE A 107 -16.54 -7.38 0.18
C PHE A 107 -16.59 -7.26 -1.35
N LYS A 108 -17.64 -7.77 -2.00
CA LYS A 108 -17.79 -7.67 -3.45
C LYS A 108 -17.90 -6.21 -3.92
N LEU A 109 -18.66 -5.39 -3.22
CA LEU A 109 -18.83 -3.99 -3.53
C LEU A 109 -17.57 -3.15 -3.21
N SER A 110 -16.68 -3.65 -2.34
CA SER A 110 -15.40 -3.00 -2.03
C SER A 110 -14.28 -3.32 -3.03
N ILE A 111 -14.43 -4.36 -3.88
CA ILE A 111 -13.39 -4.78 -4.84
C ILE A 111 -12.86 -3.62 -5.70
N PRO A 112 -13.68 -2.73 -6.27
CA PRO A 112 -13.16 -1.60 -7.05
C PRO A 112 -12.23 -0.69 -6.24
N GLY A 113 -12.52 -0.48 -4.95
CA GLY A 113 -11.66 0.27 -4.04
C GLY A 113 -10.35 -0.46 -3.76
N VAL A 114 -10.40 -1.77 -3.54
CA VAL A 114 -9.21 -2.61 -3.32
C VAL A 114 -8.30 -2.57 -4.55
N VAL A 115 -8.84 -2.77 -5.75
CA VAL A 115 -8.03 -2.76 -6.98
C VAL A 115 -7.43 -1.37 -7.24
N ASN A 116 -8.17 -0.29 -7.00
CA ASN A 116 -7.61 1.07 -7.09
C ASN A 116 -6.48 1.29 -6.07
N GLY A 117 -6.64 0.84 -4.83
CA GLY A 117 -5.59 0.90 -3.81
C GLY A 117 -4.35 0.10 -4.21
N VAL A 118 -4.53 -1.12 -4.72
CA VAL A 118 -3.43 -1.96 -5.22
C VAL A 118 -2.71 -1.28 -6.38
N MET A 119 -3.42 -0.70 -7.35
CA MET A 119 -2.81 -0.01 -8.48
C MET A 119 -1.94 1.16 -8.03
N ILE A 120 -2.46 2.02 -7.14
CA ILE A 120 -1.71 3.18 -6.65
C ILE A 120 -0.50 2.72 -5.83
N THR A 121 -0.69 1.79 -4.90
CA THR A 121 0.40 1.27 -4.04
C THR A 121 1.47 0.57 -4.88
N PHE A 122 1.09 -0.22 -5.87
CA PHE A 122 2.02 -0.86 -6.80
C PHE A 122 2.86 0.18 -7.56
N LEU A 123 2.22 1.20 -8.15
CA LEU A 123 2.92 2.26 -8.87
C LEU A 123 3.96 2.96 -7.98
N LEU A 124 3.58 3.33 -6.77
CA LEU A 124 4.46 4.00 -5.81
C LEU A 124 5.59 3.08 -5.34
N SER A 125 5.30 1.81 -5.04
CA SER A 125 6.29 0.87 -4.51
C SER A 125 7.36 0.50 -5.54
N VAL A 126 6.98 0.31 -6.82
CA VAL A 126 7.92 -0.03 -7.88
C VAL A 126 8.87 1.12 -8.21
N SER A 127 8.40 2.37 -8.10
CA SER A 127 9.20 3.56 -8.39
C SER A 127 10.00 4.08 -7.19
N THR A 128 9.77 3.56 -5.97
CA THR A 128 10.48 4.05 -4.78
C THR A 128 11.94 3.60 -4.78
N PHE A 129 12.83 4.45 -4.29
CA PHE A 129 14.25 4.14 -4.11
C PHE A 129 14.80 4.57 -2.75
N VAL A 130 14.16 5.55 -2.11
CA VAL A 130 14.65 6.15 -0.85
C VAL A 130 14.59 5.16 0.30
N ILE A 131 13.45 4.50 0.49
CA ILE A 131 13.21 3.57 1.59
C ILE A 131 14.15 2.36 1.51
N PRO A 132 14.23 1.64 0.37
CA PRO A 132 15.18 0.52 0.24
C PRO A 132 16.64 0.96 0.40
N LYS A 133 17.02 2.11 -0.16
CA LYS A 133 18.38 2.62 -0.06
C LYS A 133 18.83 2.83 1.39
N LEU A 134 17.95 3.38 2.23
CA LEU A 134 18.26 3.71 3.61
C LEU A 134 18.14 2.51 4.55
N LEU A 135 17.11 1.66 4.37
CA LEU A 135 16.82 0.55 5.27
C LEU A 135 17.55 -0.73 4.92
N CYS A 136 17.88 -0.96 3.63
CA CYS A 136 18.62 -2.15 3.18
C CYS A 136 20.15 -1.98 3.22
N GLY A 137 20.66 -0.75 3.34
CA GLY A 137 22.10 -0.50 3.37
C GLY A 137 22.86 -0.94 2.11
N GLY A 138 22.16 -1.12 0.97
CA GLY A 138 22.76 -1.50 -0.31
C GLY A 138 22.98 -3.00 -0.51
N GLN A 139 22.45 -3.87 0.35
CA GLN A 139 22.59 -5.33 0.22
C GLN A 139 21.91 -5.88 -1.04
N TYR A 140 20.83 -5.24 -1.49
CA TYR A 140 20.20 -5.51 -2.79
C TYR A 140 19.65 -4.21 -3.40
N MET A 141 19.48 -4.23 -4.71
CA MET A 141 18.95 -3.09 -5.46
C MET A 141 17.56 -3.41 -6.01
N LEU A 142 16.57 -2.62 -5.59
CA LEU A 142 15.31 -2.56 -6.31
C LEU A 142 15.49 -1.76 -7.61
N ILE A 143 14.55 -1.91 -8.55
CA ILE A 143 14.62 -1.23 -9.85
C ILE A 143 14.76 0.28 -9.70
N GLY A 144 14.04 0.90 -8.75
CA GLY A 144 14.16 2.33 -8.46
C GLY A 144 15.56 2.73 -8.03
N ASN A 145 16.22 1.91 -7.18
CA ASN A 145 17.61 2.14 -6.76
C ASN A 145 18.59 1.98 -7.92
N LEU A 146 18.36 0.99 -8.80
CA LEU A 146 19.20 0.79 -9.98
C LEU A 146 19.14 2.02 -10.89
N ILE A 147 17.96 2.53 -11.17
CA ILE A 147 17.77 3.72 -12.00
C ILE A 147 18.45 4.94 -11.35
N GLU A 148 18.21 5.19 -10.07
CA GLU A 148 18.83 6.29 -9.33
C GLU A 148 20.36 6.19 -9.38
N ASN A 149 20.91 4.98 -9.16
CA ASN A 149 22.36 4.76 -9.19
C ASN A 149 22.96 5.03 -10.56
N GLN A 150 22.28 4.67 -11.66
CA GLN A 150 22.76 4.95 -13.02
C GLN A 150 22.82 6.46 -13.30
N PHE A 151 21.83 7.23 -12.85
CA PHE A 151 21.80 8.69 -13.06
C PHE A 151 22.77 9.45 -12.15
N ILE A 152 22.82 9.11 -10.86
CA ILE A 152 23.52 9.91 -9.85
C ILE A 152 24.94 9.42 -9.61
N SER A 153 25.14 8.10 -9.44
CA SER A 153 26.43 7.55 -9.03
C SER A 153 27.32 7.19 -10.21
N VAL A 154 26.76 6.52 -11.23
CA VAL A 154 27.50 6.05 -12.41
C VAL A 154 27.59 7.12 -13.50
N GLY A 155 26.59 8.02 -13.57
CA GLY A 155 26.53 9.03 -14.63
C GLY A 155 26.17 8.47 -16.00
N ASN A 156 25.69 7.23 -16.10
CA ASN A 156 25.29 6.61 -17.36
C ASN A 156 23.82 6.92 -17.69
N TRP A 157 23.60 8.11 -18.19
CA TRP A 157 22.27 8.63 -18.52
C TRP A 157 21.56 7.81 -19.60
N ASN A 158 22.30 7.28 -20.57
CA ASN A 158 21.71 6.46 -21.64
C ASN A 158 21.12 5.16 -21.11
N PHE A 159 21.85 4.47 -20.25
CA PHE A 159 21.41 3.22 -19.66
C PHE A 159 20.29 3.47 -18.61
N GLY A 160 20.43 4.51 -17.78
CA GLY A 160 19.41 4.92 -16.84
C GLY A 160 18.08 5.24 -17.52
N SER A 161 18.11 6.00 -18.62
CA SER A 161 16.93 6.35 -19.42
C SER A 161 16.28 5.11 -20.06
N ALA A 162 17.09 4.17 -20.58
CA ALA A 162 16.58 2.95 -21.18
C ALA A 162 15.82 2.08 -20.14
N ILE A 163 16.39 1.87 -18.95
CA ILE A 163 15.72 1.11 -17.88
C ILE A 163 14.45 1.83 -17.43
N SER A 164 14.49 3.15 -17.26
CA SER A 164 13.33 3.94 -16.88
C SER A 164 12.19 3.84 -17.88
N LEU A 165 12.51 3.84 -19.19
CA LEU A 165 11.52 3.69 -20.25
C LEU A 165 10.90 2.29 -20.22
N ILE A 166 11.73 1.24 -20.10
CA ILE A 166 11.24 -0.14 -19.98
C ILE A 166 10.31 -0.28 -18.78
N LEU A 167 10.72 0.26 -17.62
CA LEU A 167 9.91 0.23 -16.41
C LEU A 167 8.58 0.94 -16.61
N ALA A 168 8.58 2.13 -17.23
CA ALA A 168 7.36 2.87 -17.53
C ALA A 168 6.40 2.08 -18.42
N VAL A 169 6.90 1.41 -19.46
CA VAL A 169 6.10 0.54 -20.33
C VAL A 169 5.51 -0.63 -19.53
N VAL A 170 6.31 -1.31 -18.72
CA VAL A 170 5.83 -2.42 -17.86
C VAL A 170 4.74 -1.96 -16.91
N ILE A 171 4.92 -0.81 -16.27
CA ILE A 171 3.92 -0.23 -15.36
C ILE A 171 2.62 0.10 -16.12
N LEU A 172 2.70 0.71 -17.30
CA LEU A 172 1.53 1.03 -18.11
C LEU A 172 0.76 -0.24 -18.53
N ILE A 173 1.47 -1.28 -18.92
CA ILE A 173 0.86 -2.58 -19.24
C ILE A 173 0.16 -3.15 -17.99
N ALA A 174 0.83 -3.17 -16.84
CA ALA A 174 0.28 -3.70 -15.60
C ALA A 174 -1.00 -2.94 -15.18
N ILE A 175 -0.97 -1.60 -15.22
CA ILE A 175 -2.15 -0.77 -14.91
C ILE A 175 -3.29 -1.03 -15.89
N THR A 176 -3.00 -1.15 -17.18
CA THR A 176 -4.01 -1.42 -18.21
C THR A 176 -4.67 -2.77 -18.00
N VAL A 177 -3.89 -3.81 -17.73
CA VAL A 177 -4.41 -5.16 -17.41
C VAL A 177 -5.28 -5.14 -16.16
N MET A 178 -4.83 -4.47 -15.09
CA MET A 178 -5.62 -4.34 -13.86
C MET A 178 -6.93 -3.58 -14.09
N ARG A 179 -6.92 -2.51 -14.89
CA ARG A 179 -8.15 -1.77 -15.26
C ARG A 179 -9.12 -2.60 -16.08
N LEU A 180 -8.64 -3.34 -17.06
CA LEU A 180 -9.48 -4.24 -17.86
C LEU A 180 -10.11 -5.33 -17.00
N SER A 181 -9.38 -5.89 -16.04
CA SER A 181 -9.91 -6.82 -15.05
C SER A 181 -11.02 -6.19 -14.20
N LEU A 182 -10.89 -4.91 -13.82
CA LEU A 182 -11.94 -4.18 -13.10
C LEU A 182 -13.22 -4.01 -13.93
N ILE A 183 -13.11 -3.67 -15.20
CA ILE A 183 -14.28 -3.49 -16.09
C ILE A 183 -15.07 -4.81 -16.16
N HIS A 184 -14.39 -5.95 -16.26
CA HIS A 184 -15.05 -7.26 -16.27
C HIS A 184 -15.71 -7.63 -14.92
N ILE A 185 -15.24 -7.09 -13.81
CA ILE A 185 -15.83 -7.34 -12.47
C ILE A 185 -16.97 -6.37 -12.18
N SER A 186 -16.94 -5.15 -12.72
CA SER A 186 -17.90 -4.08 -12.43
C SER A 186 -19.07 -4.00 -13.42
N GLU A 187 -19.03 -4.71 -14.56
CA GLU A 187 -20.18 -4.90 -15.44
C GLU A 187 -20.90 -6.22 -15.10
N PRO A 188 -21.91 -6.21 -14.20
CA PRO A 188 -22.93 -7.26 -14.27
C PRO A 188 -23.75 -6.99 -15.52
N THR A 189 -23.58 -7.86 -16.53
CA THR A 189 -24.49 -8.07 -17.67
C THR A 189 -25.60 -7.02 -17.75
N ARG A 190 -25.37 -5.93 -18.48
CA ARG A 190 -26.45 -5.08 -18.95
C ARG A 190 -27.37 -5.98 -19.79
N PRO A 191 -28.66 -6.19 -19.45
CA PRO A 191 -29.55 -6.87 -20.34
C PRO A 191 -29.57 -6.03 -21.61
N GLU A 192 -29.32 -6.65 -22.76
CA GLU A 192 -29.53 -6.00 -24.06
C GLU A 192 -30.96 -5.49 -24.10
N PRO A 193 -31.20 -4.23 -24.52
CA PRO A 193 -32.55 -3.75 -24.71
C PRO A 193 -33.17 -4.55 -25.86
N ILE A 194 -34.27 -5.25 -25.52
CA ILE A 194 -35.17 -5.91 -26.49
C ILE A 194 -35.86 -4.83 -27.29
#